data_8f8c1e08453ead79bb95bfc3cffae304
#
_entry.id   8f8c1e08453ead79bb95bfc3cffae304
#
_cell.length_a   1.000
_cell.length_b   1.000
_cell.length_c   1.000
_cell.angle_alpha   90.00
_cell.angle_beta   90.00
_cell.angle_gamma   90.00
#
_symmetry.space_group_name_H-M   'P 1'
#
loop_
_entity.id
_entity.type
_entity.pdbx_description
1 polymer ?
#
loop_
_entity_poly.entity_id
_entity_poly.type
_entity_poly.pdbx_seq_one_letter_code
_entity_poly.pdbx_strand_id
1 'polypeptide(L)'
;MGKFDVVIVGAGPAGSVAAYALARRGERVALLDRARFPRPKLCGGLLTWKSMQLLRSVLGLDQEFLLQSGVINYQSDRFSIYGPKHLLASGELSFPFHFTDRNRFDALLLECAGRAGAHIFEETRAAVCDPDKGWVTTTDGQVFKARYVIGADGVNSAIRAAFPEGRIDHARWKHFLAPAIEISLPPDRFPRSVHCPELHIGMLKAGYGWVFPNKDRVILGICGLRRNISNFSNLFRNYLEYLNIEKADEIRFKGYPLPYGNYLEQPWCGRVLLAGDAGGLVEPLFGEGIFFAMASGLYAGEAVAEALKNNGKPSLFYCQRLQSQILSEIKASDRFRWLLFRGVNFMGDKALGMFVKAASRRLGDMVH
;
A
#
# COMPACT_ATOMS: atom_id res chain seq x y z
N MET A 1 29.74 5.97 14.14
CA MET A 1 28.28 5.65 14.18
C MET A 1 28.05 4.48 15.10
N GLY A 2 26.99 4.54 15.93
CA GLY A 2 26.61 3.46 16.85
C GLY A 2 26.28 2.17 16.08
N LYS A 3 26.48 1.03 16.73
CA LYS A 3 26.10 -0.27 16.19
C LYS A 3 24.58 -0.43 16.32
N PHE A 4 23.83 -0.54 15.23
CA PHE A 4 22.41 -0.86 15.22
C PHE A 4 22.21 -2.39 15.16
N ASP A 5 21.13 -2.86 15.73
CA ASP A 5 20.74 -4.27 15.60
C ASP A 5 19.96 -4.45 14.28
N VAL A 6 19.17 -3.44 13.90
CA VAL A 6 18.38 -3.43 12.67
C VAL A 6 18.49 -2.09 11.96
N VAL A 7 18.63 -2.14 10.64
CA VAL A 7 18.43 -0.98 9.73
C VAL A 7 17.14 -1.20 8.95
N ILE A 8 16.26 -0.22 8.98
CA ILE A 8 15.02 -0.21 8.22
C ILE A 8 15.11 0.90 7.17
N VAL A 9 14.82 0.58 5.91
CA VAL A 9 14.88 1.54 4.81
C VAL A 9 13.46 1.80 4.31
N GLY A 10 13.03 3.07 4.42
CA GLY A 10 11.70 3.55 4.10
C GLY A 10 10.82 3.70 5.34
N ALA A 11 10.40 4.93 5.66
CA ALA A 11 9.57 5.28 6.80
C ALA A 11 8.09 5.47 6.43
N GLY A 12 7.61 4.75 5.41
CA GLY A 12 6.18 4.58 5.16
C GLY A 12 5.53 3.64 6.19
N PRO A 13 4.25 3.28 6.03
CA PRO A 13 3.53 2.46 7.01
C PRO A 13 4.23 1.15 7.38
N ALA A 14 4.84 0.46 6.42
CA ALA A 14 5.58 -0.78 6.69
C ALA A 14 6.81 -0.56 7.59
N GLY A 15 7.66 0.41 7.23
CA GLY A 15 8.90 0.65 7.97
C GLY A 15 8.67 1.28 9.33
N SER A 16 7.72 2.22 9.44
CA SER A 16 7.39 2.84 10.72
C SER A 16 6.81 1.83 11.72
N VAL A 17 5.92 0.93 11.27
CA VAL A 17 5.36 -0.12 12.15
C VAL A 17 6.42 -1.15 12.52
N ALA A 18 7.30 -1.54 11.59
CA ALA A 18 8.43 -2.42 11.90
C ALA A 18 9.39 -1.80 12.93
N ALA A 19 9.71 -0.51 12.77
CA ALA A 19 10.57 0.23 13.67
C ALA A 19 9.95 0.34 15.08
N TYR A 20 8.66 0.67 15.14
CA TYR A 20 7.91 0.70 16.40
C TYR A 20 7.95 -0.66 17.12
N ALA A 21 7.66 -1.75 16.40
CA ALA A 21 7.62 -3.08 16.97
C ALA A 21 8.98 -3.55 17.54
N LEU A 22 10.07 -3.19 16.88
CA LEU A 22 11.44 -3.50 17.30
C LEU A 22 11.91 -2.61 18.46
N ALA A 23 11.73 -1.29 18.34
CA ALA A 23 12.15 -0.34 19.34
C ALA A 23 11.44 -0.59 20.70
N ARG A 24 10.14 -0.90 20.68
CA ARG A 24 9.40 -1.30 21.88
C ARG A 24 9.94 -2.56 22.58
N ARG A 25 10.72 -3.38 21.90
CA ARG A 25 11.40 -4.55 22.46
C ARG A 25 12.84 -4.25 22.90
N GLY A 26 13.26 -2.98 22.83
CA GLY A 26 14.57 -2.52 23.24
C GLY A 26 15.68 -2.71 22.18
N GLU A 27 15.30 -3.06 20.94
CA GLU A 27 16.29 -3.21 19.87
C GLU A 27 16.76 -1.84 19.36
N ARG A 28 18.03 -1.72 19.01
CA ARG A 28 18.62 -0.49 18.46
C ARG A 28 18.30 -0.41 16.97
N VAL A 29 17.33 0.41 16.63
CA VAL A 29 16.78 0.55 15.27
C VAL A 29 17.24 1.84 14.64
N ALA A 30 17.81 1.78 13.42
CA ALA A 30 17.94 2.91 12.52
C ALA A 30 16.84 2.85 11.46
N LEU A 31 16.00 3.88 11.39
CA LEU A 31 14.95 4.04 10.38
C LEU A 31 15.33 5.16 9.41
N LEU A 32 15.61 4.81 8.16
CA LEU A 32 16.06 5.72 7.12
C LEU A 32 14.93 6.02 6.13
N ASP A 33 14.73 7.28 5.79
CA ASP A 33 13.89 7.68 4.65
C ASP A 33 14.57 8.78 3.83
N ARG A 34 14.36 8.71 2.51
CA ARG A 34 14.88 9.71 1.57
C ARG A 34 14.19 11.06 1.64
N ALA A 35 13.01 11.13 2.26
CA ALA A 35 12.21 12.32 2.40
C ALA A 35 12.23 12.83 3.84
N ARG A 36 11.84 14.10 4.01
CA ARG A 36 11.49 14.70 5.29
C ARG A 36 9.98 14.64 5.47
N PHE A 37 9.52 14.32 6.68
CA PHE A 37 8.09 14.24 7.00
C PHE A 37 7.57 15.54 7.63
N PRO A 38 6.29 15.90 7.37
CA PRO A 38 5.32 15.20 6.52
C PRO A 38 5.66 15.31 5.03
N ARG A 39 5.38 14.25 4.26
CA ARG A 39 5.69 14.18 2.83
C ARG A 39 4.48 13.75 1.99
N PRO A 40 4.33 14.25 0.75
CA PRO A 40 3.27 13.80 -0.13
C PRO A 40 3.47 12.34 -0.55
N LYS A 41 2.36 11.59 -0.61
CA LYS A 41 2.31 10.23 -1.16
C LYS A 41 0.99 10.05 -1.90
N LEU A 42 1.04 9.76 -3.19
CA LEU A 42 -0.15 9.43 -3.97
C LEU A 42 -0.82 8.16 -3.42
N CYS A 43 -2.06 8.29 -2.98
CA CYS A 43 -2.87 7.21 -2.42
C CYS A 43 -4.26 7.74 -2.07
N GLY A 44 -5.31 7.04 -2.42
CA GLY A 44 -6.69 7.37 -2.03
C GLY A 44 -6.94 7.47 -0.53
N GLY A 45 -5.99 7.01 0.30
CA GLY A 45 -6.03 7.18 1.75
C GLY A 45 -7.10 6.36 2.46
N LEU A 46 -7.67 5.34 1.81
CA LEU A 46 -8.70 4.50 2.40
C LEU A 46 -8.09 3.54 3.42
N LEU A 47 -8.61 3.56 4.64
CA LEU A 47 -8.31 2.64 5.73
C LEU A 47 -9.51 1.71 5.94
N THR A 48 -9.26 0.42 5.84
CA THR A 48 -10.24 -0.64 6.09
C THR A 48 -10.36 -0.93 7.59
N TRP A 49 -11.35 -1.70 7.98
CA TRP A 49 -11.48 -2.22 9.35
C TRP A 49 -10.20 -2.90 9.84
N LYS A 50 -9.56 -3.73 9.01
CA LYS A 50 -8.29 -4.38 9.35
C LYS A 50 -7.19 -3.37 9.67
N SER A 51 -7.11 -2.29 8.91
CA SER A 51 -6.17 -1.19 9.18
C SER A 51 -6.44 -0.55 10.52
N MET A 52 -7.71 -0.27 10.85
CA MET A 52 -8.11 0.32 12.12
C MET A 52 -7.84 -0.61 13.30
N GLN A 53 -8.10 -1.91 13.17
CA GLN A 53 -7.80 -2.90 14.20
C GLN A 53 -6.29 -2.99 14.47
N LEU A 54 -5.45 -2.97 13.44
CA LEU A 54 -4.00 -2.98 13.61
C LEU A 54 -3.50 -1.71 14.30
N LEU A 55 -3.97 -0.55 13.90
CA LEU A 55 -3.64 0.74 14.53
C LEU A 55 -3.97 0.72 16.02
N ARG A 56 -5.15 0.24 16.38
CA ARG A 56 -5.58 0.15 17.77
C ARG A 56 -4.78 -0.88 18.56
N SER A 57 -4.66 -2.10 18.06
CA SER A 57 -4.06 -3.22 18.80
C SER A 57 -2.55 -3.13 18.94
N VAL A 58 -1.86 -2.59 17.95
CA VAL A 58 -0.39 -2.54 17.89
C VAL A 58 0.14 -1.20 18.38
N LEU A 59 -0.44 -0.10 17.91
CA LEU A 59 0.06 1.26 18.15
C LEU A 59 -0.72 2.00 19.27
N GLY A 60 -1.85 1.44 19.74
CA GLY A 60 -2.71 2.10 20.70
C GLY A 60 -3.46 3.33 20.14
N LEU A 61 -3.54 3.44 18.82
CA LEU A 61 -4.21 4.52 18.12
C LEU A 61 -5.68 4.13 17.89
N ASP A 62 -6.57 4.63 18.73
CA ASP A 62 -8.00 4.41 18.54
C ASP A 62 -8.63 5.37 17.53
N GLN A 63 -9.85 5.07 17.15
CA GLN A 63 -10.58 5.87 16.16
C GLN A 63 -10.85 7.29 16.64
N GLU A 64 -11.15 7.48 17.90
CA GLU A 64 -11.46 8.79 18.48
C GLU A 64 -10.26 9.71 18.40
N PHE A 65 -9.09 9.25 18.81
CA PHE A 65 -7.84 10.00 18.69
C PHE A 65 -7.53 10.34 17.22
N LEU A 66 -7.70 9.39 16.30
CA LEU A 66 -7.42 9.61 14.88
C LEU A 66 -8.35 10.63 14.22
N LEU A 67 -9.61 10.71 14.68
CA LEU A 67 -10.58 11.73 14.26
C LEU A 67 -10.25 13.11 14.85
N GLN A 68 -10.03 13.18 16.17
CA GLN A 68 -9.73 14.44 16.87
C GLN A 68 -8.41 15.07 16.38
N SER A 69 -7.40 14.26 16.10
CA SER A 69 -6.13 14.72 15.51
C SER A 69 -6.22 15.08 14.03
N GLY A 70 -7.35 14.82 13.37
CA GLY A 70 -7.57 15.07 11.95
C GLY A 70 -6.72 14.17 11.03
N VAL A 71 -6.21 13.07 11.54
CA VAL A 71 -5.56 12.03 10.73
C VAL A 71 -6.60 11.30 9.91
N ILE A 72 -7.74 10.94 10.49
CA ILE A 72 -8.94 10.56 9.76
C ILE A 72 -9.74 11.84 9.49
N ASN A 73 -10.01 12.12 8.23
CA ASN A 73 -10.68 13.35 7.81
C ASN A 73 -12.07 13.11 7.20
N TYR A 74 -12.41 11.86 6.87
CA TYR A 74 -13.72 11.47 6.38
C TYR A 74 -14.04 10.01 6.74
N GLN A 75 -15.33 9.69 6.84
CA GLN A 75 -15.85 8.35 7.09
C GLN A 75 -17.05 8.07 6.19
N SER A 76 -17.20 6.82 5.76
CA SER A 76 -18.38 6.37 5.02
C SER A 76 -18.70 4.92 5.37
N ASP A 77 -19.93 4.68 5.76
CA ASP A 77 -20.53 3.36 5.93
C ASP A 77 -21.16 2.83 4.64
N ARG A 78 -21.06 3.57 3.55
CA ARG A 78 -21.61 3.24 2.23
C ARG A 78 -20.53 3.14 1.18
N PHE A 79 -20.83 2.42 0.11
CA PHE A 79 -20.02 2.37 -1.10
C PHE A 79 -20.90 2.27 -2.35
N SER A 80 -20.32 2.64 -3.50
CA SER A 80 -20.97 2.49 -4.81
C SER A 80 -19.98 1.89 -5.83
N ILE A 81 -20.48 1.01 -6.69
CA ILE A 81 -19.71 0.41 -7.77
C ILE A 81 -20.43 0.70 -9.08
N TYR A 82 -19.76 1.39 -9.98
CA TYR A 82 -20.29 1.79 -11.30
C TYR A 82 -19.67 0.94 -12.40
N GLY A 83 -20.49 0.57 -13.36
CA GLY A 83 -20.06 0.16 -14.70
C GLY A 83 -19.95 1.35 -15.63
N PRO A 84 -19.63 1.13 -16.92
CA PRO A 84 -19.49 2.22 -17.89
C PRO A 84 -20.78 3.04 -18.12
N LYS A 85 -21.95 2.45 -17.87
CA LYS A 85 -23.25 3.07 -18.21
C LYS A 85 -24.17 3.30 -17.01
N HIS A 86 -24.00 2.56 -15.91
CA HIS A 86 -24.94 2.60 -14.79
C HIS A 86 -24.31 2.11 -13.49
N LEU A 87 -25.01 2.36 -12.39
CA LEU A 87 -24.69 1.80 -11.08
C LEU A 87 -24.88 0.28 -11.09
N LEU A 88 -23.85 -0.47 -10.73
CA LEU A 88 -23.89 -1.94 -10.68
C LEU A 88 -24.27 -2.47 -9.30
N ALA A 89 -23.75 -1.82 -8.26
CA ALA A 89 -24.03 -2.16 -6.87
C ALA A 89 -23.80 -0.95 -5.97
N SER A 90 -24.55 -0.91 -4.89
CA SER A 90 -24.27 -0.05 -3.73
C SER A 90 -24.63 -0.84 -2.48
N GLY A 91 -24.08 -0.47 -1.34
CA GLY A 91 -24.33 -1.15 -0.09
C GLY A 91 -23.91 -0.33 1.12
N GLU A 92 -24.28 -0.86 2.28
CA GLU A 92 -23.84 -0.38 3.57
C GLU A 92 -22.83 -1.36 4.16
N LEU A 93 -21.89 -0.84 4.94
CA LEU A 93 -20.82 -1.60 5.60
C LEU A 93 -21.13 -1.69 7.08
N SER A 94 -20.88 -2.83 7.69
CA SER A 94 -20.97 -2.99 9.15
C SER A 94 -19.96 -2.13 9.90
N PHE A 95 -18.83 -1.81 9.24
CA PHE A 95 -17.81 -0.89 9.73
C PHE A 95 -17.47 0.13 8.63
N PRO A 96 -17.40 1.43 8.96
CA PRO A 96 -17.14 2.45 7.97
C PRO A 96 -15.73 2.34 7.40
N PHE A 97 -15.58 2.68 6.14
CA PHE A 97 -14.30 3.08 5.59
C PHE A 97 -13.88 4.42 6.16
N HIS A 98 -12.61 4.54 6.47
CA HIS A 98 -12.00 5.77 6.95
C HIS A 98 -11.06 6.32 5.88
N PHE A 99 -11.00 7.63 5.75
CA PHE A 99 -10.11 8.28 4.79
C PHE A 99 -9.11 9.15 5.53
N THR A 100 -7.87 9.06 5.09
CA THR A 100 -6.76 9.77 5.71
C THR A 100 -5.96 10.56 4.69
N ASP A 101 -5.35 11.65 5.15
CA ASP A 101 -4.27 12.30 4.43
C ASP A 101 -2.96 11.58 4.72
N ARG A 102 -2.35 11.02 3.68
CA ARG A 102 -1.10 10.25 3.80
C ARG A 102 0.07 11.08 4.35
N ASN A 103 0.04 12.40 4.18
CA ASN A 103 1.06 13.26 4.79
C ASN A 103 1.00 13.16 6.32
N ARG A 104 -0.20 13.30 6.88
CA ARG A 104 -0.44 13.23 8.33
C ARG A 104 -0.32 11.81 8.86
N PHE A 105 -0.90 10.85 8.15
CA PHE A 105 -0.90 9.46 8.57
C PHE A 105 0.51 8.87 8.66
N ASP A 106 1.31 9.04 7.59
CA ASP A 106 2.68 8.52 7.57
C ASP A 106 3.55 9.23 8.62
N ALA A 107 3.36 10.55 8.83
CA ALA A 107 4.06 11.30 9.87
C ALA A 107 3.71 10.82 11.29
N LEU A 108 2.44 10.53 11.57
CA LEU A 108 2.01 9.97 12.84
C LEU A 108 2.66 8.60 13.12
N LEU A 109 2.70 7.72 12.13
CA LEU A 109 3.34 6.41 12.28
C LEU A 109 4.85 6.54 12.54
N LEU A 110 5.50 7.48 11.86
CA LEU A 110 6.92 7.79 12.10
C LEU A 110 7.16 8.32 13.50
N GLU A 111 6.30 9.23 13.97
CA GLU A 111 6.35 9.76 15.34
C GLU A 111 6.19 8.64 16.38
N CYS A 112 5.25 7.71 16.18
CA CYS A 112 5.10 6.53 17.04
C CYS A 112 6.39 5.71 17.10
N ALA A 113 7.06 5.49 15.98
CA ALA A 113 8.34 4.78 15.94
C ALA A 113 9.44 5.53 16.71
N GLY A 114 9.53 6.85 16.54
CA GLY A 114 10.48 7.70 17.27
C GLY A 114 10.23 7.69 18.77
N ARG A 115 8.99 7.86 19.21
CA ARG A 115 8.60 7.78 20.63
C ARG A 115 8.88 6.39 21.24
N ALA A 116 8.84 5.34 20.45
CA ALA A 116 9.22 3.99 20.88
C ALA A 116 10.73 3.79 21.04
N GLY A 117 11.57 4.73 20.57
CA GLY A 117 13.02 4.71 20.69
C GLY A 117 13.77 4.41 19.37
N ALA A 118 13.10 4.37 18.23
CA ALA A 118 13.79 4.24 16.94
C ALA A 118 14.57 5.53 16.60
N HIS A 119 15.81 5.36 16.12
CA HIS A 119 16.62 6.47 15.59
C HIS A 119 16.21 6.78 14.16
N ILE A 120 15.63 7.95 13.94
CA ILE A 120 15.08 8.37 12.64
C ILE A 120 16.15 9.17 11.88
N PHE A 121 16.36 8.81 10.62
CA PHE A 121 17.25 9.46 9.68
C PHE A 121 16.45 9.87 8.44
N GLU A 122 15.92 11.07 8.48
CA GLU A 122 15.25 11.68 7.33
C GLU A 122 16.28 12.15 6.30
N GLU A 123 15.83 12.45 5.07
CA GLU A 123 16.68 12.92 3.96
C GLU A 123 17.86 11.98 3.67
N THR A 124 17.75 10.73 4.11
CA THR A 124 18.80 9.71 4.05
C THR A 124 18.40 8.61 3.05
N ARG A 125 18.92 8.72 1.83
CA ARG A 125 18.56 7.83 0.74
C ARG A 125 19.49 6.62 0.68
N ALA A 126 18.97 5.42 0.86
CA ALA A 126 19.71 4.18 0.59
C ALA A 126 19.99 4.03 -0.91
N ALA A 127 21.21 3.67 -1.26
CA ALA A 127 21.68 3.43 -2.63
C ALA A 127 21.95 1.96 -2.88
N VAL A 128 22.67 1.30 -1.96
CA VAL A 128 23.09 -0.10 -2.09
C VAL A 128 22.89 -0.83 -0.78
N CYS A 129 22.54 -2.11 -0.88
CA CYS A 129 22.47 -3.02 0.24
C CYS A 129 23.37 -4.24 -0.02
N ASP A 130 24.08 -4.70 1.00
CA ASP A 130 24.78 -5.99 1.01
C ASP A 130 23.96 -6.97 1.86
N PRO A 131 23.19 -7.90 1.23
CA PRO A 131 22.29 -8.78 1.96
C PRO A 131 23.00 -9.77 2.88
N ASP A 132 24.22 -10.14 2.59
CA ASP A 132 24.98 -11.13 3.38
C ASP A 132 25.58 -10.49 4.63
N LYS A 133 26.03 -9.24 4.53
CA LYS A 133 26.62 -8.50 5.63
C LYS A 133 25.60 -7.74 6.48
N GLY A 134 24.40 -7.42 5.92
CA GLY A 134 23.41 -6.56 6.56
C GLY A 134 23.83 -5.09 6.58
N TRP A 135 24.47 -4.61 5.48
CA TRP A 135 24.95 -3.24 5.35
C TRP A 135 24.13 -2.48 4.33
N VAL A 136 23.85 -1.22 4.66
CA VAL A 136 23.18 -0.28 3.76
C VAL A 136 24.07 0.92 3.56
N THR A 137 24.40 1.22 2.30
CA THR A 137 25.15 2.41 1.90
C THR A 137 24.18 3.42 1.32
N THR A 138 24.27 4.66 1.74
CA THR A 138 23.45 5.77 1.29
C THR A 138 24.07 6.48 0.08
N THR A 139 23.29 7.35 -0.58
CA THR A 139 23.77 8.10 -1.77
C THR A 139 24.91 9.09 -1.48
N ASP A 140 25.05 9.53 -0.22
CA ASP A 140 26.12 10.39 0.27
C ASP A 140 27.33 9.59 0.83
N GLY A 141 27.31 8.26 0.66
CA GLY A 141 28.41 7.38 1.04
C GLY A 141 28.44 6.94 2.51
N GLN A 142 27.47 7.33 3.33
CA GLN A 142 27.37 6.82 4.70
C GLN A 142 27.06 5.31 4.70
N VAL A 143 27.63 4.56 5.65
CA VAL A 143 27.39 3.12 5.78
C VAL A 143 26.73 2.81 7.11
N PHE A 144 25.53 2.26 7.05
CA PHE A 144 24.80 1.73 8.19
C PHE A 144 25.01 0.22 8.25
N LYS A 145 25.49 -0.27 9.40
CA LYS A 145 25.80 -1.70 9.64
C LYS A 145 24.86 -2.24 10.69
N ALA A 146 24.20 -3.34 10.40
CA ALA A 146 23.31 -4.02 11.33
C ALA A 146 23.37 -5.54 11.20
N ARG A 147 22.76 -6.24 12.15
CA ARG A 147 22.57 -7.69 12.05
C ARG A 147 21.53 -8.07 11.00
N TYR A 148 20.49 -7.24 10.87
CA TYR A 148 19.42 -7.43 9.90
C TYR A 148 19.02 -6.11 9.23
N VAL A 149 18.45 -6.22 8.04
CA VAL A 149 17.89 -5.10 7.27
C VAL A 149 16.43 -5.40 6.93
N ILE A 150 15.54 -4.41 7.06
CA ILE A 150 14.19 -4.47 6.56
C ILE A 150 14.05 -3.44 5.43
N GLY A 151 13.81 -3.91 4.20
CA GLY A 151 13.49 -3.07 3.06
C GLY A 151 11.99 -2.78 3.04
N ALA A 152 11.63 -1.53 3.31
CA ALA A 152 10.26 -0.99 3.29
C ALA A 152 10.16 0.26 2.40
N ASP A 153 11.06 0.37 1.41
CA ASP A 153 11.31 1.52 0.56
C ASP A 153 10.41 1.59 -0.69
N GLY A 154 9.32 0.82 -0.65
CA GLY A 154 8.25 0.90 -1.62
C GLY A 154 8.53 0.14 -2.93
N VAL A 155 7.66 0.36 -3.91
CA VAL A 155 7.63 -0.41 -5.16
C VAL A 155 8.93 -0.35 -5.97
N ASN A 156 9.67 0.76 -5.90
CA ASN A 156 10.97 0.96 -6.55
C ASN A 156 12.13 0.68 -5.59
N SER A 157 12.03 -0.35 -4.78
CA SER A 157 12.95 -0.70 -3.71
C SER A 157 14.40 -0.87 -4.21
N ALA A 158 15.31 -0.09 -3.65
CA ALA A 158 16.75 -0.27 -3.82
C ALA A 158 17.24 -1.50 -3.04
N ILE A 159 16.58 -1.83 -1.92
CA ILE A 159 16.92 -3.00 -1.10
C ILE A 159 16.57 -4.29 -1.85
N ARG A 160 15.40 -4.35 -2.52
CA ARG A 160 15.05 -5.50 -3.37
C ARG A 160 16.00 -5.62 -4.57
N ALA A 161 16.42 -4.51 -5.15
CA ALA A 161 17.33 -4.51 -6.30
C ALA A 161 18.71 -5.12 -5.97
N ALA A 162 19.08 -5.18 -4.70
CA ALA A 162 20.32 -5.82 -4.24
C ALA A 162 20.24 -7.37 -4.13
N PHE A 163 19.07 -7.96 -4.38
CA PHE A 163 18.95 -9.42 -4.37
C PHE A 163 19.65 -10.04 -5.59
N PRO A 164 20.32 -11.18 -5.44
CA PRO A 164 21.03 -11.84 -6.54
C PRO A 164 20.13 -12.16 -7.73
N GLU A 165 20.73 -12.26 -8.92
CA GLU A 165 20.04 -12.71 -10.12
C GLU A 165 19.37 -14.08 -9.89
N GLY A 166 18.18 -14.26 -10.48
CA GLY A 166 17.36 -15.47 -10.33
C GLY A 166 16.55 -15.53 -9.03
N ARG A 167 16.81 -14.64 -8.06
CA ARG A 167 16.02 -14.57 -6.83
C ARG A 167 14.67 -13.90 -7.02
N ILE A 168 14.58 -12.99 -8.00
CA ILE A 168 13.37 -12.29 -8.40
C ILE A 168 13.13 -12.48 -9.89
N ASP A 169 11.93 -12.92 -10.25
CA ASP A 169 11.48 -12.89 -11.63
C ASP A 169 11.17 -11.43 -12.03
N HIS A 170 12.17 -10.78 -12.63
CA HIS A 170 12.05 -9.39 -13.07
C HIS A 170 11.02 -9.19 -14.19
N ALA A 171 10.79 -10.20 -15.04
CA ALA A 171 9.78 -10.13 -16.08
C ALA A 171 8.38 -10.14 -15.48
N ARG A 172 8.12 -11.08 -14.55
CA ARG A 172 6.88 -11.12 -13.77
C ARG A 172 6.70 -9.83 -12.96
N TRP A 173 7.74 -9.34 -12.28
CA TRP A 173 7.66 -8.10 -11.51
C TRP A 173 7.18 -6.93 -12.37
N LYS A 174 7.80 -6.70 -13.53
CA LYS A 174 7.41 -5.65 -14.48
C LYS A 174 6.00 -5.86 -15.05
N HIS A 175 5.63 -7.10 -15.34
CA HIS A 175 4.33 -7.45 -15.92
C HIS A 175 3.16 -7.05 -15.00
N PHE A 176 3.34 -7.17 -13.69
CA PHE A 176 2.32 -6.86 -12.67
C PHE A 176 2.52 -5.50 -12.00
N LEU A 177 3.38 -4.63 -12.52
CA LEU A 177 3.43 -3.22 -12.14
C LEU A 177 2.33 -2.47 -12.89
N ALA A 178 1.29 -2.06 -12.16
CA ALA A 178 0.23 -1.25 -12.72
C ALA A 178 0.60 0.24 -12.59
N PRO A 179 0.54 1.04 -13.67
CA PRO A 179 0.50 2.48 -13.52
C PRO A 179 -0.77 2.88 -12.76
N ALA A 180 -0.62 3.84 -11.86
CA ALA A 180 -1.73 4.52 -11.20
C ALA A 180 -1.56 6.02 -11.41
N ILE A 181 -2.64 6.71 -11.74
CA ILE A 181 -2.71 8.17 -11.82
C ILE A 181 -3.80 8.62 -10.85
N GLU A 182 -3.50 9.65 -10.09
CA GLU A 182 -4.42 10.21 -9.11
C GLU A 182 -4.31 11.72 -9.09
N ILE A 183 -5.44 12.38 -8.90
CA ILE A 183 -5.56 13.82 -8.64
C ILE A 183 -6.49 14.07 -7.46
N SER A 184 -6.37 15.27 -6.93
CA SER A 184 -7.23 15.79 -5.89
C SER A 184 -7.88 17.08 -6.39
N LEU A 185 -9.19 17.17 -6.30
CA LEU A 185 -9.96 18.37 -6.68
C LEU A 185 -10.69 18.93 -5.46
N PRO A 186 -10.81 20.25 -5.32
CA PRO A 186 -11.75 20.85 -4.39
C PRO A 186 -13.17 20.36 -4.67
N PRO A 187 -14.05 20.23 -3.65
CA PRO A 187 -15.39 19.67 -3.86
C PRO A 187 -16.26 20.47 -4.83
N ASP A 188 -16.08 21.77 -4.89
CA ASP A 188 -16.80 22.69 -5.82
C ASP A 188 -16.37 22.54 -7.28
N ARG A 189 -15.21 21.96 -7.53
CA ARG A 189 -14.74 21.62 -8.88
C ARG A 189 -15.15 20.23 -9.35
N PHE A 190 -15.75 19.42 -8.48
CA PHE A 190 -16.31 18.14 -8.87
C PHE A 190 -17.80 18.32 -9.24
N PRO A 191 -18.30 17.77 -10.35
CA PRO A 191 -19.63 18.13 -10.91
C PRO A 191 -20.82 17.71 -10.05
N ARG A 192 -20.60 16.96 -8.98
CA ARG A 192 -21.62 16.52 -8.03
C ARG A 192 -21.04 16.26 -6.64
N SER A 193 -21.90 16.17 -5.62
CA SER A 193 -21.48 15.74 -4.29
C SER A 193 -21.10 14.25 -4.27
N VAL A 194 -20.03 13.93 -3.55
CA VAL A 194 -19.53 12.56 -3.34
C VAL A 194 -19.61 12.25 -1.86
N HIS A 195 -20.52 11.33 -1.49
CA HIS A 195 -20.79 11.00 -0.08
C HIS A 195 -20.26 9.63 0.34
N CYS A 196 -19.85 8.80 -0.60
CA CYS A 196 -19.26 7.48 -0.32
C CYS A 196 -18.17 7.18 -1.36
N PRO A 197 -17.25 6.26 -1.07
CA PRO A 197 -16.29 5.81 -2.08
C PRO A 197 -16.99 5.14 -3.26
N GLU A 198 -16.52 5.49 -4.44
CA GLU A 198 -16.99 4.95 -5.69
C GLU A 198 -15.88 4.22 -6.41
N LEU A 199 -16.19 3.04 -6.94
CA LEU A 199 -15.34 2.27 -7.83
C LEU A 199 -15.97 2.22 -9.22
N HIS A 200 -15.17 2.47 -10.25
CA HIS A 200 -15.57 2.47 -11.65
C HIS A 200 -14.90 1.31 -12.38
N ILE A 201 -15.67 0.27 -12.72
CA ILE A 201 -15.16 -0.97 -13.31
C ILE A 201 -15.60 -1.07 -14.77
N GLY A 202 -14.83 -1.76 -15.60
CA GLY A 202 -15.16 -2.02 -17.01
C GLY A 202 -14.66 -0.95 -18.00
N MET A 203 -14.11 0.16 -17.51
CA MET A 203 -13.45 1.16 -18.36
C MET A 203 -12.03 0.73 -18.73
N LEU A 204 -11.38 -0.04 -17.85
CA LEU A 204 -10.10 -0.65 -18.09
C LEU A 204 -10.25 -2.17 -18.17
N LYS A 205 -9.54 -2.80 -19.14
CA LYS A 205 -9.57 -4.26 -19.31
C LYS A 205 -9.01 -5.03 -18.09
N ALA A 206 -8.13 -4.43 -17.31
CA ALA A 206 -7.50 -5.04 -16.14
C ALA A 206 -7.16 -3.97 -15.11
N GLY A 207 -8.18 -3.30 -14.60
CA GLY A 207 -8.05 -2.21 -13.64
C GLY A 207 -9.39 -1.54 -13.36
N TYR A 208 -9.35 -0.45 -12.63
CA TYR A 208 -10.53 0.31 -12.23
C TYR A 208 -10.20 1.80 -12.03
N GLY A 209 -11.24 2.62 -12.00
CA GLY A 209 -11.18 4.00 -11.51
C GLY A 209 -11.79 4.10 -10.11
N TRP A 210 -11.45 5.16 -9.40
CA TRP A 210 -12.05 5.48 -8.09
C TRP A 210 -12.35 6.96 -7.97
N VAL A 211 -13.36 7.25 -7.13
CA VAL A 211 -13.70 8.61 -6.66
C VAL A 211 -13.93 8.48 -5.16
N PHE A 212 -13.06 9.10 -4.36
CA PHE A 212 -13.09 9.00 -2.90
C PHE A 212 -13.35 10.36 -2.25
N PRO A 213 -14.36 10.45 -1.37
CA PRO A 213 -14.62 11.66 -0.61
C PRO A 213 -13.54 11.90 0.45
N ASN A 214 -13.26 13.16 0.70
CA ASN A 214 -12.48 13.65 1.83
C ASN A 214 -13.14 14.91 2.36
N LYS A 215 -12.70 15.43 3.49
CA LYS A 215 -13.30 16.61 4.15
C LYS A 215 -13.28 17.85 3.24
N ASP A 216 -12.18 18.08 2.55
CA ASP A 216 -11.87 19.31 1.80
C ASP A 216 -11.59 19.07 0.32
N ARG A 217 -11.72 17.82 -0.15
CA ARG A 217 -11.38 17.44 -1.52
C ARG A 217 -12.06 16.14 -1.94
N VAL A 218 -12.11 15.91 -3.24
CA VAL A 218 -12.42 14.63 -3.86
C VAL A 218 -11.13 14.07 -4.46
N ILE A 219 -10.76 12.86 -4.11
CA ILE A 219 -9.61 12.16 -4.67
C ILE A 219 -10.11 11.20 -5.74
N LEU A 220 -9.58 11.32 -6.95
CA LEU A 220 -9.98 10.46 -8.06
C LEU A 220 -8.78 9.99 -8.84
N GLY A 221 -8.88 8.79 -9.38
CA GLY A 221 -7.79 8.21 -10.12
C GLY A 221 -8.16 6.95 -10.87
N ILE A 222 -7.20 6.41 -11.59
CA ILE A 222 -7.27 5.10 -12.24
C ILE A 222 -6.01 4.30 -11.95
N CYS A 223 -6.16 2.98 -11.87
CA CYS A 223 -5.02 2.05 -11.92
C CYS A 223 -5.37 0.82 -12.76
N GLY A 224 -4.37 0.18 -13.33
CA GLY A 224 -4.57 -1.07 -14.04
C GLY A 224 -3.34 -1.54 -14.80
N LEU A 225 -3.32 -2.83 -15.13
CA LEU A 225 -2.24 -3.42 -15.92
C LEU A 225 -2.26 -2.91 -17.35
N ARG A 226 -1.09 -2.64 -17.91
CA ARG A 226 -0.91 -2.19 -19.30
C ARG A 226 -1.14 -3.34 -20.31
N ARG A 227 -2.33 -3.91 -20.33
CA ARG A 227 -2.71 -4.90 -21.35
C ARG A 227 -3.27 -4.17 -22.56
N ASN A 228 -2.43 -4.01 -23.61
CA ASN A 228 -2.79 -3.32 -24.85
C ASN A 228 -3.17 -1.83 -24.70
N ILE A 229 -2.59 -1.15 -23.71
CA ILE A 229 -2.78 0.29 -23.51
C ILE A 229 -1.48 1.01 -23.90
N SER A 230 -1.52 1.70 -25.03
CA SER A 230 -0.39 2.49 -25.54
C SER A 230 -0.18 3.79 -24.78
N ASN A 231 -1.27 4.43 -24.29
CA ASN A 231 -1.21 5.70 -23.61
C ASN A 231 -2.15 5.74 -22.39
N PHE A 232 -1.57 5.49 -21.20
CA PHE A 232 -2.31 5.49 -19.94
C PHE A 232 -2.77 6.90 -19.53
N SER A 233 -2.07 7.94 -19.96
CA SER A 233 -2.46 9.34 -19.72
C SER A 233 -3.73 9.72 -20.46
N ASN A 234 -3.89 9.29 -21.72
CA ASN A 234 -5.13 9.53 -22.48
C ASN A 234 -6.31 8.78 -21.84
N LEU A 235 -6.07 7.57 -21.33
CA LEU A 235 -7.11 6.83 -20.63
C LEU A 235 -7.59 7.57 -19.37
N PHE A 236 -6.66 8.21 -18.67
CA PHE A 236 -7.04 9.05 -17.53
C PHE A 236 -7.83 10.29 -17.94
N ARG A 237 -7.47 10.95 -19.05
CA ARG A 237 -8.25 12.08 -19.59
C ARG A 237 -9.66 11.65 -19.95
N ASN A 238 -9.83 10.54 -20.68
CA ASN A 238 -11.14 9.98 -20.99
C ASN A 238 -11.96 9.66 -19.72
N TYR A 239 -11.27 9.24 -18.63
CA TYR A 239 -11.92 9.02 -17.36
C TYR A 239 -12.39 10.34 -16.71
N LEU A 240 -11.60 11.40 -16.79
CA LEU A 240 -12.02 12.73 -16.33
C LEU A 240 -13.22 13.27 -17.12
N GLU A 241 -13.23 13.10 -18.44
CA GLU A 241 -14.37 13.45 -19.31
C GLU A 241 -15.62 12.64 -18.95
N TYR A 242 -15.46 11.32 -18.75
CA TYR A 242 -16.55 10.46 -18.28
C TYR A 242 -17.16 10.94 -16.96
N LEU A 243 -16.33 11.46 -16.05
CA LEU A 243 -16.78 12.06 -14.79
C LEU A 243 -17.34 13.49 -14.96
N ASN A 244 -17.39 14.02 -16.17
CA ASN A 244 -17.79 15.40 -16.50
C ASN A 244 -16.92 16.45 -15.81
N ILE A 245 -15.63 16.19 -15.66
CA ILE A 245 -14.68 17.17 -15.10
C ILE A 245 -14.36 18.22 -16.16
N GLU A 246 -14.67 19.47 -15.84
CA GLU A 246 -14.39 20.60 -16.74
C GLU A 246 -12.87 20.77 -16.92
N LYS A 247 -12.47 21.17 -18.14
CA LYS A 247 -11.08 21.44 -18.50
C LYS A 247 -10.12 20.28 -18.19
N ALA A 248 -10.56 19.04 -18.45
CA ALA A 248 -9.79 17.83 -18.20
C ALA A 248 -8.38 17.87 -18.84
N ASP A 249 -8.26 18.51 -20.01
CA ASP A 249 -6.99 18.65 -20.74
C ASP A 249 -5.96 19.55 -20.04
N GLU A 250 -6.40 20.53 -19.25
CA GLU A 250 -5.55 21.46 -18.52
C GLU A 250 -5.02 20.85 -17.21
N ILE A 251 -5.60 19.72 -16.75
CA ILE A 251 -5.25 19.11 -15.48
C ILE A 251 -3.88 18.45 -15.58
N ARG A 252 -2.94 18.89 -14.73
CA ARG A 252 -1.63 18.24 -14.56
C ARG A 252 -1.74 17.11 -13.56
N PHE A 253 -1.16 15.97 -13.89
CA PHE A 253 -1.14 14.79 -13.01
C PHE A 253 0.21 14.09 -13.05
N LYS A 254 0.47 13.31 -12.01
CA LYS A 254 1.63 12.43 -11.91
C LYS A 254 1.15 11.00 -11.73
N GLY A 255 1.86 10.05 -12.35
CA GLY A 255 1.62 8.64 -12.14
C GLY A 255 2.64 8.04 -11.17
N TYR A 256 2.24 6.96 -10.53
CA TYR A 256 3.09 6.17 -9.67
C TYR A 256 2.84 4.67 -9.92
N PRO A 257 3.87 3.83 -10.03
CA PRO A 257 3.66 2.40 -10.18
C PRO A 257 3.14 1.79 -8.87
N LEU A 258 2.23 0.84 -9.02
CA LEU A 258 1.60 0.09 -7.93
C LEU A 258 1.89 -1.41 -8.12
N PRO A 259 2.30 -2.16 -7.09
CA PRO A 259 2.32 -3.61 -7.17
C PRO A 259 0.89 -4.13 -7.34
N TYR A 260 0.65 -4.93 -8.37
CA TYR A 260 -0.70 -5.38 -8.69
C TYR A 260 -0.71 -6.87 -9.07
N GLY A 261 -0.21 -7.69 -8.13
CA GLY A 261 -0.08 -9.15 -8.27
C GLY A 261 1.35 -9.67 -8.46
N ASN A 262 2.35 -8.82 -8.27
CA ASN A 262 3.78 -9.17 -8.31
C ASN A 262 4.38 -9.45 -6.92
N TYR A 263 3.57 -9.92 -5.99
CA TYR A 263 4.02 -10.29 -4.65
C TYR A 263 5.10 -11.37 -4.68
N LEU A 264 6.05 -11.24 -3.77
CA LEU A 264 7.10 -12.24 -3.55
C LEU A 264 6.64 -13.25 -2.50
N GLU A 265 6.68 -14.54 -2.82
CA GLU A 265 6.38 -15.60 -1.86
C GLU A 265 7.50 -15.76 -0.81
N GLN A 266 8.70 -15.40 -1.19
CA GLN A 266 9.89 -15.40 -0.35
C GLN A 266 10.55 -14.01 -0.36
N PRO A 267 9.98 -13.00 0.32
CA PRO A 267 10.47 -11.63 0.30
C PRO A 267 11.67 -11.47 1.25
N TRP A 268 12.72 -12.26 1.06
CA TRP A 268 13.92 -12.24 1.89
C TRP A 268 15.14 -12.78 1.13
N CYS A 269 16.32 -12.30 1.52
CA CYS A 269 17.63 -12.80 1.07
C CYS A 269 18.69 -12.50 2.13
N GLY A 270 19.48 -13.50 2.50
CA GLY A 270 20.50 -13.35 3.52
C GLY A 270 19.93 -12.76 4.82
N ARG A 271 20.43 -11.59 5.21
CA ARG A 271 20.01 -10.83 6.39
C ARG A 271 18.91 -9.80 6.11
N VAL A 272 18.32 -9.80 4.91
CA VAL A 272 17.33 -8.82 4.46
C VAL A 272 15.95 -9.43 4.39
N LEU A 273 14.94 -8.71 4.94
CA LEU A 273 13.52 -8.94 4.74
C LEU A 273 12.93 -7.77 3.95
N LEU A 274 11.92 -8.03 3.11
CA LEU A 274 11.17 -6.98 2.39
C LEU A 274 9.73 -6.92 2.92
N ALA A 275 9.22 -5.71 3.18
CA ALA A 275 7.87 -5.47 3.67
C ALA A 275 7.11 -4.46 2.78
N GLY A 276 5.79 -4.53 2.80
CA GLY A 276 4.91 -3.67 1.99
C GLY A 276 5.18 -3.77 0.50
N ASP A 277 5.09 -2.65 -0.20
CA ASP A 277 5.29 -2.58 -1.66
C ASP A 277 6.69 -3.05 -2.09
N ALA A 278 7.70 -3.01 -1.24
CA ALA A 278 9.04 -3.52 -1.55
C ALA A 278 9.02 -5.04 -1.78
N GLY A 279 8.15 -5.76 -1.08
CA GLY A 279 7.87 -7.18 -1.29
C GLY A 279 6.70 -7.45 -2.25
N GLY A 280 6.07 -6.39 -2.80
CA GLY A 280 4.87 -6.51 -3.63
C GLY A 280 3.62 -6.92 -2.84
N LEU A 281 3.63 -6.74 -1.52
CA LEU A 281 2.57 -7.19 -0.61
C LEU A 281 1.42 -6.17 -0.60
N VAL A 282 0.62 -6.21 -1.65
CA VAL A 282 -0.57 -5.39 -1.88
C VAL A 282 -1.69 -6.32 -2.33
N GLU A 283 -2.90 -6.10 -1.87
CA GLU A 283 -4.08 -6.85 -2.30
C GLU A 283 -4.35 -6.54 -3.79
N PRO A 284 -4.35 -7.57 -4.67
CA PRO A 284 -4.27 -7.31 -6.10
C PRO A 284 -5.61 -7.00 -6.79
N LEU A 285 -6.76 -7.08 -6.11
CA LEU A 285 -8.07 -6.79 -6.70
C LEU A 285 -8.40 -5.29 -6.57
N PHE A 286 -8.36 -4.76 -5.36
CA PHE A 286 -8.71 -3.38 -5.04
C PHE A 286 -7.49 -2.49 -4.79
N GLY A 287 -6.28 -3.05 -4.81
CA GLY A 287 -5.06 -2.30 -4.57
C GLY A 287 -4.89 -1.85 -3.11
N GLU A 288 -5.53 -2.53 -2.14
CA GLU A 288 -5.34 -2.23 -0.73
C GLU A 288 -3.89 -2.48 -0.35
N GLY A 289 -3.18 -1.42 0.01
CA GLY A 289 -1.76 -1.48 0.33
C GLY A 289 -1.45 -1.09 1.78
N ILE A 290 -2.26 -0.23 2.42
CA ILE A 290 -1.91 0.34 3.74
C ILE A 290 -1.92 -0.74 4.82
N PHE A 291 -2.99 -1.55 4.90
CA PHE A 291 -3.06 -2.67 5.84
C PHE A 291 -1.91 -3.65 5.63
N PHE A 292 -1.71 -4.10 4.38
CA PHE A 292 -0.68 -5.08 4.06
C PHE A 292 0.74 -4.55 4.31
N ALA A 293 0.96 -3.25 4.11
CA ALA A 293 2.22 -2.61 4.46
C ALA A 293 2.45 -2.63 5.98
N MET A 294 1.48 -2.18 6.78
CA MET A 294 1.59 -2.19 8.24
C MET A 294 1.75 -3.61 8.80
N ALA A 295 0.92 -4.55 8.35
CA ALA A 295 0.95 -5.94 8.82
C ALA A 295 2.27 -6.64 8.47
N SER A 296 2.73 -6.52 7.22
CA SER A 296 4.02 -7.11 6.84
C SER A 296 5.20 -6.46 7.54
N GLY A 297 5.14 -5.14 7.78
CA GLY A 297 6.13 -4.44 8.60
C GLY A 297 6.18 -4.96 10.03
N LEU A 298 5.01 -5.11 10.66
CA LEU A 298 4.89 -5.72 11.99
C LEU A 298 5.53 -7.11 12.04
N TYR A 299 5.14 -7.99 11.10
CA TYR A 299 5.64 -9.36 11.07
C TYR A 299 7.14 -9.44 10.78
N ALA A 300 7.67 -8.55 9.94
CA ALA A 300 9.12 -8.45 9.72
C ALA A 300 9.84 -8.00 10.99
N GLY A 301 9.32 -7.01 11.70
CA GLY A 301 9.85 -6.56 12.99
C GLY A 301 9.83 -7.65 14.06
N GLU A 302 8.71 -8.34 14.21
CA GLU A 302 8.57 -9.46 15.16
C GLU A 302 9.52 -10.61 14.83
N ALA A 303 9.64 -10.97 13.56
CA ALA A 303 10.55 -12.04 13.13
C ALA A 303 12.01 -11.69 13.38
N VAL A 304 12.40 -10.44 13.17
CA VAL A 304 13.75 -9.97 13.47
C VAL A 304 14.01 -9.96 14.98
N ALA A 305 13.07 -9.47 15.80
CA ALA A 305 13.19 -9.48 17.24
C ALA A 305 13.39 -10.92 17.80
N GLU A 306 12.58 -11.87 17.30
CA GLU A 306 12.71 -13.27 17.67
C GLU A 306 14.06 -13.86 17.27
N ALA A 307 14.54 -13.53 16.06
CA ALA A 307 15.84 -13.96 15.58
C ALA A 307 17.01 -13.34 16.38
N LEU A 308 16.88 -12.10 16.83
CA LEU A 308 17.86 -11.43 17.69
C LEU A 308 17.97 -12.13 19.06
N LYS A 309 16.82 -12.49 19.65
CA LYS A 309 16.74 -13.17 20.94
C LYS A 309 17.29 -14.60 20.88
N ASN A 310 16.93 -15.38 19.87
CA ASN A 310 17.21 -16.80 19.78
C ASN A 310 18.38 -17.15 18.85
N ASN A 311 19.09 -16.15 18.34
CA ASN A 311 20.15 -16.31 17.34
C ASN A 311 19.73 -17.10 16.10
N GLY A 312 18.43 -16.96 15.72
CA GLY A 312 17.77 -17.71 14.67
C GLY A 312 17.78 -17.01 13.32
N LYS A 313 17.02 -17.55 12.36
CA LYS A 313 16.83 -16.97 11.02
C LYS A 313 15.47 -16.29 10.96
N PRO A 314 15.40 -14.95 10.82
CA PRO A 314 14.12 -14.22 10.79
C PRO A 314 13.24 -14.62 9.61
N SER A 315 13.83 -15.07 8.51
CA SER A 315 13.11 -15.51 7.31
C SER A 315 12.10 -16.65 7.57
N LEU A 316 12.40 -17.56 8.48
CA LEU A 316 11.50 -18.67 8.83
C LEU A 316 10.23 -18.15 9.51
N PHE A 317 10.38 -17.35 10.56
CA PHE A 317 9.26 -16.73 11.28
C PHE A 317 8.46 -15.80 10.40
N TYR A 318 9.16 -15.00 9.59
CA TYR A 318 8.51 -14.06 8.65
C TYR A 318 7.67 -14.78 7.60
N CYS A 319 8.24 -15.81 6.95
CA CYS A 319 7.49 -16.58 5.95
C CYS A 319 6.27 -17.29 6.55
N GLN A 320 6.39 -17.86 7.75
CA GLN A 320 5.26 -18.49 8.43
C GLN A 320 4.13 -17.49 8.69
N ARG A 321 4.44 -16.30 9.19
CA ARG A 321 3.48 -15.22 9.42
C ARG A 321 2.86 -14.73 8.11
N LEU A 322 3.67 -14.50 7.07
CA LEU A 322 3.15 -14.09 5.77
C LEU A 322 2.22 -15.14 5.16
N GLN A 323 2.58 -16.42 5.20
CA GLN A 323 1.74 -17.50 4.65
C GLN A 323 0.38 -17.57 5.35
N SER A 324 0.36 -17.49 6.68
CA SER A 324 -0.88 -17.64 7.46
C SER A 324 -1.77 -16.39 7.43
N GLN A 325 -1.21 -15.18 7.34
CA GLN A 325 -1.94 -13.94 7.59
C GLN A 325 -2.10 -13.02 6.36
N ILE A 326 -1.25 -13.16 5.34
CA ILE A 326 -1.22 -12.25 4.20
C ILE A 326 -1.32 -12.98 2.86
N LEU A 327 -0.42 -13.93 2.60
CA LEU A 327 -0.28 -14.52 1.26
C LEU A 327 -1.48 -15.38 0.85
N SER A 328 -2.18 -15.99 1.79
CA SER A 328 -3.43 -16.73 1.52
C SER A 328 -4.50 -15.80 0.94
N GLU A 329 -4.65 -14.61 1.52
CA GLU A 329 -5.61 -13.60 1.07
C GLU A 329 -5.18 -13.00 -0.27
N ILE A 330 -3.92 -12.59 -0.42
CA ILE A 330 -3.38 -12.06 -1.67
C ILE A 330 -3.57 -13.08 -2.82
N LYS A 331 -3.26 -14.36 -2.59
CA LYS A 331 -3.44 -15.42 -3.61
C LYS A 331 -4.90 -15.64 -3.97
N ALA A 332 -5.80 -15.59 -2.98
CA ALA A 332 -7.24 -15.71 -3.23
C ALA A 332 -7.78 -14.54 -4.05
N SER A 333 -7.38 -13.31 -3.70
CA SER A 333 -7.75 -12.09 -4.44
C SER A 333 -7.15 -12.06 -5.84
N ASP A 334 -5.91 -12.55 -6.04
CA ASP A 334 -5.29 -12.64 -7.36
C ASP A 334 -6.04 -13.61 -8.29
N ARG A 335 -6.47 -14.76 -7.77
CA ARG A 335 -7.30 -15.72 -8.51
C ARG A 335 -8.66 -15.11 -8.86
N PHE A 336 -9.29 -14.42 -7.90
CA PHE A 336 -10.58 -13.77 -8.12
C PHE A 336 -10.47 -12.64 -9.15
N ARG A 337 -9.44 -11.80 -9.05
CA ARG A 337 -9.14 -10.76 -10.04
C ARG A 337 -9.00 -11.33 -11.45
N TRP A 338 -8.25 -12.44 -11.58
CA TRP A 338 -8.07 -13.08 -12.88
C TRP A 338 -9.41 -13.57 -13.47
N LEU A 339 -10.27 -14.18 -12.65
CA LEU A 339 -11.62 -14.62 -13.05
C LEU A 339 -12.51 -13.43 -13.41
N LEU A 340 -12.50 -12.36 -12.61
CA LEU A 340 -13.27 -11.15 -12.85
C LEU A 340 -12.92 -10.52 -14.20
N PHE A 341 -11.65 -10.23 -14.43
CA PHE A 341 -11.23 -9.57 -15.67
C PHE A 341 -11.39 -10.46 -16.91
N ARG A 342 -11.27 -11.76 -16.78
CA ARG A 342 -11.57 -12.68 -17.87
C ARG A 342 -13.06 -12.76 -18.15
N GLY A 343 -13.89 -12.82 -17.11
CA GLY A 343 -15.34 -12.82 -17.22
C GLY A 343 -15.88 -11.54 -17.84
N VAL A 344 -15.43 -10.39 -17.39
CA VAL A 344 -15.81 -9.08 -17.94
C VAL A 344 -15.45 -8.95 -19.44
N ASN A 345 -14.27 -9.44 -19.83
CA ASN A 345 -13.85 -9.37 -21.21
C ASN A 345 -14.62 -10.35 -22.14
N PHE A 346 -15.22 -11.41 -21.60
CA PHE A 346 -15.87 -12.46 -22.39
C PHE A 346 -17.41 -12.36 -22.41
N MET A 347 -18.05 -11.92 -21.35
CA MET A 347 -19.51 -11.95 -21.17
C MET A 347 -20.17 -10.56 -21.07
N GLY A 348 -19.41 -9.49 -21.16
CA GLY A 348 -19.92 -8.11 -21.11
C GLY A 348 -20.60 -7.71 -19.79
N ASP A 349 -21.48 -6.68 -19.86
CA ASP A 349 -22.08 -6.04 -18.67
C ASP A 349 -22.89 -6.98 -17.75
N LYS A 350 -23.48 -8.05 -18.27
CA LYS A 350 -24.26 -9.01 -17.44
C LYS A 350 -23.39 -9.81 -16.46
N ALA A 351 -22.21 -10.24 -16.93
CA ALA A 351 -21.26 -10.92 -16.06
C ALA A 351 -20.66 -9.98 -15.03
N LEU A 352 -20.39 -8.73 -15.43
CA LEU A 352 -19.92 -7.69 -14.54
C LEU A 352 -20.89 -7.52 -13.36
N GLY A 353 -22.21 -7.45 -13.59
CA GLY A 353 -23.22 -7.35 -12.54
C GLY A 353 -23.23 -8.55 -11.57
N MET A 354 -23.08 -9.78 -12.08
CA MET A 354 -22.98 -10.98 -11.25
C MET A 354 -21.71 -11.02 -10.39
N PHE A 355 -20.55 -10.69 -10.98
CA PHE A 355 -19.28 -10.65 -10.27
C PHE A 355 -19.21 -9.53 -9.24
N VAL A 356 -19.77 -8.36 -9.55
CA VAL A 356 -19.86 -7.23 -8.61
C VAL A 356 -20.73 -7.58 -7.42
N LYS A 357 -21.85 -8.28 -7.64
CA LYS A 357 -22.72 -8.74 -6.56
C LYS A 357 -22.04 -9.80 -5.67
N ALA A 358 -21.16 -10.62 -6.22
CA ALA A 358 -20.31 -11.54 -5.46
C ALA A 358 -19.18 -10.81 -4.72
N ALA A 359 -18.56 -9.80 -5.36
CA ALA A 359 -17.52 -8.97 -4.76
C ALA A 359 -18.07 -8.04 -3.66
N SER A 360 -19.27 -7.50 -3.81
CA SER A 360 -19.91 -6.66 -2.79
C SER A 360 -20.26 -7.45 -1.54
N ARG A 361 -20.67 -8.72 -1.68
CA ARG A 361 -20.79 -9.63 -0.53
C ARG A 361 -19.46 -9.83 0.17
N ARG A 362 -18.36 -10.00 -0.59
CA ARG A 362 -17.01 -10.13 -0.04
C ARG A 362 -16.46 -8.83 0.58
N LEU A 363 -16.84 -7.67 0.08
CA LEU A 363 -16.58 -6.39 0.76
C LEU A 363 -17.26 -6.33 2.13
N GLY A 364 -18.49 -6.86 2.25
CA GLY A 364 -19.15 -7.08 3.53
C GLY A 364 -18.41 -8.11 4.41
N ASP A 365 -17.92 -9.21 3.82
CA ASP A 365 -17.24 -10.30 4.52
C ASP A 365 -15.76 -9.98 4.85
N MET A 366 -15.09 -9.08 4.11
CA MET A 366 -13.75 -8.57 4.46
C MET A 366 -13.74 -7.69 5.70
N VAL A 367 -14.91 -7.47 6.28
CA VAL A 367 -15.15 -6.74 7.51
C VAL A 367 -15.25 -7.70 8.72
N HIS A 368 -15.23 -8.98 8.50
CA HIS A 368 -15.12 -10.03 9.51
C HIS A 368 -13.79 -10.80 9.32
#